data_8e179943ab3c15ef1ef9588c3f51683d
#
_entry.id   8e179943ab3c15ef1ef9588c3f51683d
#
_cell.length_a   1.000
_cell.length_b   1.000
_cell.length_c   1.000
_cell.angle_alpha   90.00
_cell.angle_beta   90.00
_cell.angle_gamma   90.00
#
_symmetry.space_group_name_H-M   'P 1'
#
loop_
_entity.id
_entity.type
_entity.pdbx_description
1 polymer ?
#
loop_
_entity_poly.entity_id
_entity_poly.type
_entity_poly.pdbx_seq_one_letter_code
_entity_poly.pdbx_strand_id
1 'polypeptide(L)'
;MPIILLLSGPVGVGKSVFSKVLENRFKTRRFSTRELILDAGAKNEREDLQAKGERLDRETDGKWVADSLASILSNDDADVFIIDSVRIRKQVEHIRNDFGDRFCVWHVFIDAEDDVLRARYEKRDSPIGEFGDYNDLKRSQTERDIRSLREIADRVVDASRCEPDSVAAQAVAGLGLFPLTIEPLVDVAVGGQFGSEGKGHVCSYLASGYDMLVRVGGPNAGHWAAIPEKIKFIQLPSGTAANPNADIVIGAGATLYLPQFLKEIYDRQLTPERLTIDSQAMIIDDADRLYEAIRGDAIGSTKQGVGAATARKILGRFDPNPLGVPVRLARDVEELKDFVRPAISMFEMAFAKGKKIFLEGTQGTDLSLHHGVCPSENGLIAQGAWPNVTSRDTTAAGCLADAGIAPGRLRKVIMVTRTYPIRVGGTSGPIARPTTYKAISDRSGVPEEEIAGTEKGTISKNPRRIAEFDWEQVRRAASLNGATDIAISFSDYISIENRNAHRYDELTEETRRFIEGVERVTNAPASLISTRFEADGIIDRRKWK
;
A
#
# COMPACT_ATOMS: atom_id res chain seq x y z
N MET A 1 22.41 2.09 6.08
CA MET A 1 23.45 3.11 6.15
C MET A 1 22.98 4.30 5.33
N PRO A 2 22.91 5.53 5.87
CA PRO A 2 22.49 6.71 5.12
C PRO A 2 23.41 6.95 3.93
N ILE A 3 22.89 7.63 2.89
CA ILE A 3 23.61 7.84 1.63
C ILE A 3 24.02 9.31 1.52
N ILE A 4 25.28 9.58 1.18
CA ILE A 4 25.73 10.87 0.70
C ILE A 4 25.84 10.79 -0.82
N LEU A 5 24.97 11.49 -1.53
CA LEU A 5 24.92 11.52 -2.98
C LEU A 5 25.62 12.80 -3.49
N LEU A 6 26.80 12.63 -4.09
CA LEU A 6 27.54 13.71 -4.68
C LEU A 6 27.11 13.89 -6.13
N LEU A 7 26.63 15.07 -6.49
CA LEU A 7 26.25 15.39 -7.87
C LEU A 7 27.34 16.20 -8.58
N SER A 8 27.63 15.82 -9.80
CA SER A 8 28.43 16.62 -10.74
C SER A 8 27.85 16.50 -12.15
N GLY A 9 28.36 17.33 -13.04
CA GLY A 9 27.94 17.38 -14.44
C GLY A 9 27.84 18.81 -14.95
N PRO A 10 27.85 19.01 -16.28
CA PRO A 10 27.89 20.32 -16.91
C PRO A 10 26.69 21.20 -16.54
N VAL A 11 26.85 22.51 -16.79
CA VAL A 11 25.71 23.44 -16.62
C VAL A 11 24.62 23.10 -17.61
N GLY A 12 23.35 23.19 -17.16
CA GLY A 12 22.18 22.86 -18.00
C GLY A 12 21.79 21.38 -18.01
N VAL A 13 22.56 20.48 -17.38
CA VAL A 13 22.29 19.03 -17.41
C VAL A 13 21.03 18.60 -16.60
N GLY A 14 20.53 19.46 -15.70
CA GLY A 14 19.31 19.18 -14.93
C GLY A 14 19.51 18.68 -13.50
N LYS A 15 20.67 18.92 -12.87
CA LYS A 15 20.97 18.52 -11.47
C LYS A 15 19.89 18.92 -10.47
N SER A 16 19.40 20.15 -10.55
CA SER A 16 18.35 20.63 -9.61
C SER A 16 17.00 19.93 -9.81
N VAL A 17 16.66 19.56 -11.04
CA VAL A 17 15.44 18.78 -11.34
C VAL A 17 15.58 17.36 -10.80
N PHE A 18 16.75 16.75 -11.03
CA PHE A 18 17.11 15.46 -10.45
C PHE A 18 16.99 15.44 -8.92
N SER A 19 17.55 16.46 -8.24
CA SER A 19 17.44 16.57 -6.78
C SER A 19 15.98 16.63 -6.32
N LYS A 20 15.13 17.42 -6.99
CA LYS A 20 13.70 17.51 -6.69
C LYS A 20 12.97 16.16 -6.84
N VAL A 21 13.33 15.35 -7.84
CA VAL A 21 12.76 14.00 -8.00
C VAL A 21 13.07 13.13 -6.78
N LEU A 22 14.30 13.18 -6.28
CA LEU A 22 14.66 12.41 -5.08
C LEU A 22 14.01 12.96 -3.81
N GLU A 23 13.94 14.28 -3.65
CA GLU A 23 13.26 14.94 -2.53
C GLU A 23 11.77 14.56 -2.44
N ASN A 24 11.12 14.38 -3.57
CA ASN A 24 9.71 13.95 -3.64
C ASN A 24 9.50 12.46 -3.32
N ARG A 25 10.55 11.62 -3.40
CA ARG A 25 10.44 10.16 -3.24
C ARG A 25 11.01 9.64 -1.94
N PHE A 26 12.04 10.30 -1.40
CA PHE A 26 12.80 9.82 -0.24
C PHE A 26 12.93 10.93 0.80
N LYS A 27 13.18 10.55 2.04
CA LYS A 27 13.54 11.51 3.09
C LYS A 27 14.94 12.06 2.81
N THR A 28 14.98 13.19 2.12
CA THR A 28 16.19 13.75 1.52
C THR A 28 16.51 15.10 2.12
N ARG A 29 17.80 15.35 2.34
CA ARG A 29 18.34 16.67 2.67
C ARG A 29 19.31 17.11 1.58
N ARG A 30 19.04 18.24 0.93
CA ARG A 30 19.88 18.80 -0.12
C ARG A 30 20.75 19.93 0.41
N PHE A 31 22.00 19.96 -0.02
CA PHE A 31 22.97 21.02 0.22
C PHE A 31 23.51 21.52 -1.10
N SER A 32 23.40 22.82 -1.33
CA SER A 32 23.99 23.47 -2.48
C SER A 32 25.37 24.03 -2.10
N THR A 33 26.41 23.66 -2.84
CA THR A 33 27.73 24.30 -2.66
C THR A 33 27.68 25.80 -2.87
N ARG A 34 26.72 26.32 -3.64
CA ARG A 34 26.45 27.74 -3.76
C ARG A 34 25.99 28.35 -2.43
N GLU A 35 25.07 27.71 -1.72
CA GLU A 35 24.62 28.16 -0.41
C GLU A 35 25.78 28.19 0.59
N LEU A 36 26.61 27.14 0.61
CA LEU A 36 27.79 27.09 1.48
C LEU A 36 28.78 28.21 1.18
N ILE A 37 28.96 28.62 -0.10
CA ILE A 37 29.79 29.74 -0.49
C ILE A 37 29.19 31.09 -0.07
N LEU A 38 27.87 31.25 -0.14
CA LEU A 38 27.15 32.41 0.35
C LEU A 38 27.30 32.56 1.88
N ASP A 39 27.16 31.47 2.60
CA ASP A 39 27.34 31.44 4.07
C ASP A 39 28.78 31.76 4.47
N ALA A 40 29.76 31.46 3.59
CA ALA A 40 31.15 31.86 3.73
C ALA A 40 31.40 33.34 3.37
N GLY A 41 30.33 34.12 3.10
CA GLY A 41 30.38 35.58 2.92
C GLY A 41 30.57 36.06 1.48
N ALA A 42 30.29 35.24 0.47
CA ALA A 42 30.22 35.68 -0.91
C ALA A 42 28.96 36.50 -1.20
N LYS A 43 29.00 37.42 -2.14
CA LYS A 43 27.81 38.06 -2.70
C LYS A 43 27.10 37.09 -3.66
N ASN A 44 25.80 37.30 -3.84
CA ASN A 44 24.99 36.49 -4.74
C ASN A 44 25.15 36.88 -6.21
N GLU A 45 26.41 37.11 -6.62
CA GLU A 45 26.84 37.42 -7.97
C GLU A 45 27.76 36.30 -8.45
N ARG A 46 27.65 35.90 -9.73
CA ARG A 46 28.33 34.71 -10.24
C ARG A 46 29.85 34.81 -10.13
N GLU A 47 30.40 35.96 -10.48
CA GLU A 47 31.84 36.20 -10.41
C GLU A 47 32.37 36.10 -8.97
N ASP A 48 31.64 36.66 -8.02
CA ASP A 48 32.03 36.61 -6.60
C ASP A 48 31.90 35.21 -6.03
N LEU A 49 30.82 34.49 -6.36
CA LEU A 49 30.65 33.09 -6.01
C LEU A 49 31.75 32.19 -6.58
N GLN A 50 32.12 32.38 -7.84
CA GLN A 50 33.17 31.61 -8.48
C GLN A 50 34.54 31.93 -7.85
N ALA A 51 34.91 33.21 -7.73
CA ALA A 51 36.18 33.65 -7.14
C ALA A 51 36.30 33.18 -5.67
N LYS A 52 35.23 33.26 -4.89
CA LYS A 52 35.20 32.77 -3.50
C LYS A 52 35.34 31.25 -3.43
N GLY A 53 34.63 30.51 -4.29
CA GLY A 53 34.72 29.05 -4.36
C GLY A 53 36.12 28.58 -4.73
N GLU A 54 36.74 29.17 -5.79
CA GLU A 54 38.11 28.89 -6.20
C GLU A 54 39.14 29.23 -5.11
N ARG A 55 38.88 30.30 -4.35
CA ARG A 55 39.74 30.67 -3.22
C ARG A 55 39.63 29.64 -2.10
N LEU A 56 38.41 29.21 -1.70
CA LEU A 56 38.20 28.17 -0.70
C LEU A 56 38.84 26.85 -1.13
N ASP A 57 38.71 26.46 -2.40
CA ASP A 57 39.34 25.25 -2.94
C ASP A 57 40.88 25.32 -2.84
N ARG A 58 41.49 26.46 -3.14
CA ARG A 58 42.97 26.64 -3.05
C ARG A 58 43.45 26.68 -1.59
N GLU A 59 42.71 27.36 -0.68
CA GLU A 59 43.12 27.51 0.71
C GLU A 59 42.98 26.19 1.50
N THR A 60 42.05 25.32 1.11
CA THR A 60 41.72 24.08 1.86
C THR A 60 41.97 22.81 1.08
N ASP A 61 42.56 22.88 -0.12
CA ASP A 61 42.67 21.76 -1.07
C ASP A 61 41.30 21.07 -1.30
N GLY A 62 40.19 21.86 -1.35
CA GLY A 62 38.84 21.41 -1.54
C GLY A 62 38.16 20.82 -0.29
N LYS A 63 38.82 20.79 0.88
CA LYS A 63 38.29 20.17 2.11
C LYS A 63 37.12 20.93 2.71
N TRP A 64 36.97 22.21 2.43
CA TRP A 64 35.91 23.07 2.99
C TRP A 64 34.49 22.51 2.82
N VAL A 65 34.23 21.76 1.74
CA VAL A 65 32.90 21.09 1.54
C VAL A 65 32.69 20.00 2.56
N ALA A 66 33.69 19.15 2.79
CA ALA A 66 33.62 18.08 3.79
C ALA A 66 33.49 18.65 5.21
N ASP A 67 34.26 19.70 5.53
CA ASP A 67 34.19 20.36 6.85
C ASP A 67 32.81 21.01 7.10
N SER A 68 32.21 21.63 6.07
CA SER A 68 30.84 22.17 6.16
C SER A 68 29.78 21.07 6.38
N LEU A 69 29.95 19.92 5.77
CA LEU A 69 29.03 18.78 5.93
C LEU A 69 29.11 18.17 7.33
N ALA A 70 30.28 18.13 7.95
CA ALA A 70 30.48 17.49 9.26
C ALA A 70 29.56 18.07 10.34
N SER A 71 29.32 19.38 10.34
CA SER A 71 28.44 20.07 11.29
C SER A 71 26.95 19.77 11.08
N ILE A 72 26.57 19.42 9.87
CA ILE A 72 25.17 19.27 9.46
C ILE A 72 24.71 17.82 9.59
N LEU A 73 25.56 16.85 9.20
CA LEU A 73 25.24 15.42 9.21
C LEU A 73 25.05 14.84 10.61
N SER A 74 25.53 15.51 11.66
CA SER A 74 25.42 15.01 13.05
C SER A 74 24.03 15.12 13.66
N ASN A 75 23.13 15.91 13.09
CA ASN A 75 21.83 16.26 13.67
C ASN A 75 20.61 15.99 12.78
N ASP A 76 20.79 15.32 11.64
CA ASP A 76 19.73 15.08 10.66
C ASP A 76 19.54 13.58 10.42
N ASP A 77 18.30 13.14 10.34
CA ASP A 77 17.90 11.74 10.18
C ASP A 77 17.42 11.40 8.75
N ALA A 78 17.87 12.17 7.74
CA ALA A 78 17.57 11.91 6.35
C ALA A 78 18.15 10.56 5.88
N ASP A 79 17.45 9.89 4.97
CA ASP A 79 17.92 8.66 4.31
C ASP A 79 18.99 8.99 3.24
N VAL A 80 18.86 10.18 2.60
CA VAL A 80 19.73 10.64 1.51
C VAL A 80 20.14 12.10 1.71
N PHE A 81 21.44 12.36 1.69
CA PHE A 81 22.02 13.70 1.69
C PHE A 81 22.58 14.01 0.30
N ILE A 82 22.04 15.02 -0.38
CA ILE A 82 22.45 15.40 -1.72
C ILE A 82 23.38 16.61 -1.66
N ILE A 83 24.56 16.49 -2.24
CA ILE A 83 25.51 17.59 -2.42
C ILE A 83 25.44 18.07 -3.88
N ASP A 84 24.80 19.21 -4.11
CA ASP A 84 24.60 19.83 -5.44
C ASP A 84 25.38 21.14 -5.52
N SER A 85 26.57 21.18 -6.14
CA SER A 85 27.29 20.11 -6.81
C SER A 85 28.77 20.16 -6.45
N VAL A 86 29.44 19.01 -6.43
CA VAL A 86 30.89 18.98 -6.33
C VAL A 86 31.50 19.41 -7.65
N ARG A 87 32.70 20.10 -7.62
CA ARG A 87 33.30 20.74 -8.78
C ARG A 87 34.74 20.28 -9.08
N ILE A 88 35.46 19.79 -8.10
CA ILE A 88 36.85 19.33 -8.23
C ILE A 88 37.02 17.95 -7.57
N ARG A 89 37.97 17.17 -8.07
CA ARG A 89 38.32 15.82 -7.59
C ARG A 89 38.58 15.77 -6.08
N LYS A 90 39.28 16.77 -5.55
CA LYS A 90 39.62 16.84 -4.12
C LYS A 90 38.42 16.91 -3.20
N GLN A 91 37.35 17.61 -3.57
CA GLN A 91 36.10 17.62 -2.79
C GLN A 91 35.53 16.22 -2.66
N VAL A 92 35.49 15.43 -3.74
CA VAL A 92 35.00 14.04 -3.74
C VAL A 92 35.89 13.15 -2.87
N GLU A 93 37.21 13.27 -2.99
CA GLU A 93 38.17 12.49 -2.20
C GLU A 93 38.04 12.76 -0.70
N HIS A 94 37.95 14.01 -0.28
CA HIS A 94 37.79 14.37 1.14
C HIS A 94 36.46 13.85 1.70
N ILE A 95 35.35 14.01 0.98
CA ILE A 95 34.05 13.51 1.45
C ILE A 95 34.07 11.97 1.58
N ARG A 96 34.69 11.26 0.61
CA ARG A 96 34.84 9.80 0.71
C ARG A 96 35.69 9.37 1.90
N ASN A 97 36.78 10.07 2.16
CA ASN A 97 37.69 9.75 3.26
C ASN A 97 37.09 10.05 4.63
N ASP A 98 36.39 11.18 4.77
CA ASP A 98 35.89 11.64 6.07
C ASP A 98 34.56 10.95 6.47
N PHE A 99 33.78 10.45 5.50
CA PHE A 99 32.43 9.93 5.75
C PHE A 99 32.22 8.49 5.28
N GLY A 100 33.12 7.89 4.49
CA GLY A 100 32.94 6.56 3.90
C GLY A 100 32.71 5.41 4.90
N ASP A 101 33.21 5.54 6.13
CA ASP A 101 33.00 4.55 7.18
C ASP A 101 31.57 4.57 7.78
N ARG A 102 30.87 5.70 7.70
CA ARG A 102 29.56 5.93 8.32
C ARG A 102 28.41 6.08 7.32
N PHE A 103 28.73 6.45 6.09
CA PHE A 103 27.78 6.73 5.01
C PHE A 103 28.19 5.97 3.73
N CYS A 104 27.19 5.59 2.94
CA CYS A 104 27.45 5.18 1.56
C CYS A 104 27.68 6.46 0.73
N VAL A 105 28.93 6.80 0.44
CA VAL A 105 29.26 7.96 -0.40
C VAL A 105 29.23 7.54 -1.86
N TRP A 106 28.29 8.11 -2.62
CA TRP A 106 28.05 7.75 -4.02
C TRP A 106 28.11 8.97 -4.92
N HIS A 107 29.00 8.96 -5.90
CA HIS A 107 29.20 10.06 -6.82
C HIS A 107 28.52 9.78 -8.16
N VAL A 108 27.56 10.63 -8.52
CA VAL A 108 26.82 10.59 -9.79
C VAL A 108 27.27 11.75 -10.68
N PHE A 109 27.74 11.41 -11.87
CA PHE A 109 27.97 12.37 -12.95
C PHE A 109 26.79 12.30 -13.92
N ILE A 110 26.05 13.40 -14.03
CA ILE A 110 24.96 13.52 -15.01
C ILE A 110 25.55 14.19 -16.25
N ASP A 111 25.42 13.51 -17.40
CA ASP A 111 25.93 13.98 -18.69
C ASP A 111 24.78 14.22 -19.68
N ALA A 112 25.02 14.98 -20.73
CA ALA A 112 24.10 15.09 -21.86
C ALA A 112 24.85 15.56 -23.12
N GLU A 113 24.25 15.28 -24.29
CA GLU A 113 24.77 15.76 -25.58
C GLU A 113 24.87 17.29 -25.61
N ASP A 114 25.90 17.84 -26.23
CA ASP A 114 26.16 19.29 -26.23
C ASP A 114 25.01 20.12 -26.79
N ASP A 115 24.32 19.63 -27.81
CA ASP A 115 23.17 20.32 -28.39
C ASP A 115 21.97 20.41 -27.40
N VAL A 116 21.79 19.38 -26.59
CA VAL A 116 20.79 19.35 -25.53
C VAL A 116 21.15 20.31 -24.40
N LEU A 117 22.43 20.33 -24.01
CA LEU A 117 22.92 21.26 -22.99
C LEU A 117 22.78 22.71 -23.43
N ARG A 118 23.15 23.02 -24.70
CA ARG A 118 22.97 24.34 -25.29
C ARG A 118 21.53 24.79 -25.29
N ALA A 119 20.63 23.94 -25.82
CA ALA A 119 19.18 24.25 -25.87
C ALA A 119 18.57 24.48 -24.48
N ARG A 120 19.01 23.72 -23.46
CA ARG A 120 18.57 23.91 -22.07
C ARG A 120 19.17 25.15 -21.44
N TYR A 121 20.41 25.52 -21.79
CA TYR A 121 21.06 26.75 -21.33
C TYR A 121 20.36 27.99 -21.87
N GLU A 122 20.08 28.04 -23.17
CA GLU A 122 19.42 29.16 -23.85
C GLU A 122 17.95 29.39 -23.38
N LYS A 123 17.27 28.34 -22.93
CA LYS A 123 15.89 28.41 -22.39
C LYS A 123 15.83 28.76 -20.88
N ARG A 124 16.98 28.95 -20.23
CA ARG A 124 17.01 29.13 -18.79
C ARG A 124 16.74 30.58 -18.42
N ASP A 125 15.65 30.84 -17.70
CA ASP A 125 15.43 32.09 -16.98
C ASP A 125 16.38 32.14 -15.79
N SER A 126 17.56 32.69 -15.96
CA SER A 126 18.55 32.81 -14.87
C SER A 126 18.43 34.18 -14.20
N PRO A 127 18.20 34.23 -12.86
CA PRO A 127 18.20 35.48 -12.10
C PRO A 127 19.61 36.08 -11.92
N ILE A 128 20.66 35.42 -12.42
CA ILE A 128 22.08 35.83 -12.28
C ILE A 128 22.60 36.02 -13.67
N GLY A 129 23.22 37.18 -13.95
CA GLY A 129 23.93 37.45 -15.23
C GLY A 129 24.86 36.30 -15.56
N GLU A 130 24.53 35.55 -16.62
CA GLU A 130 25.31 34.41 -17.06
C GLU A 130 26.30 34.84 -18.17
N PHE A 131 27.29 33.98 -18.48
CA PHE A 131 28.10 34.16 -19.67
C PHE A 131 27.22 34.35 -20.88
N GLY A 132 27.51 35.33 -21.74
CA GLY A 132 26.68 35.68 -22.89
C GLY A 132 26.50 34.55 -23.92
N ASP A 133 27.45 33.59 -24.00
CA ASP A 133 27.42 32.47 -24.94
C ASP A 133 27.77 31.15 -24.23
N TYR A 134 27.02 30.07 -24.58
CA TYR A 134 27.26 28.70 -24.13
C TYR A 134 28.71 28.21 -24.44
N ASN A 135 29.28 28.63 -25.56
CA ASN A 135 30.66 28.24 -25.95
C ASN A 135 31.71 28.84 -25.01
N ASP A 136 31.52 30.05 -24.53
CA ASP A 136 32.44 30.70 -23.58
C ASP A 136 32.33 30.01 -22.21
N LEU A 137 31.13 29.68 -21.78
CA LEU A 137 30.92 28.87 -20.58
C LEU A 137 31.68 27.54 -20.66
N LYS A 138 31.51 26.79 -21.76
CA LYS A 138 32.15 25.48 -22.00
C LYS A 138 33.66 25.53 -21.92
N ARG A 139 34.28 26.65 -22.31
CA ARG A 139 35.74 26.89 -22.29
C ARG A 139 36.26 27.29 -20.93
N SER A 140 35.40 27.59 -19.95
CA SER A 140 35.84 28.00 -18.62
C SER A 140 36.61 26.87 -17.92
N GLN A 141 37.54 27.24 -17.03
CA GLN A 141 38.32 26.26 -16.27
C GLN A 141 37.39 25.38 -15.40
N THR A 142 36.43 26.00 -14.76
CA THR A 142 35.45 25.31 -13.91
C THR A 142 34.66 24.22 -14.66
N GLU A 143 34.25 24.47 -15.91
CA GLU A 143 33.53 23.44 -16.70
C GLU A 143 34.48 22.31 -17.15
N ARG A 144 35.75 22.60 -17.39
CA ARG A 144 36.78 21.57 -17.69
C ARG A 144 37.03 20.68 -16.48
N ASP A 145 37.15 21.27 -15.29
CA ASP A 145 37.36 20.54 -14.03
C ASP A 145 36.15 19.67 -13.71
N ILE A 146 34.94 20.19 -13.87
CA ILE A 146 33.69 19.42 -13.69
C ILE A 146 33.65 18.22 -14.65
N ARG A 147 34.01 18.40 -15.94
CA ARG A 147 33.99 17.30 -16.91
C ARG A 147 34.99 16.19 -16.56
N SER A 148 36.11 16.52 -15.91
CA SER A 148 37.09 15.53 -15.45
C SER A 148 36.54 14.62 -14.33
N LEU A 149 35.53 15.07 -13.61
CA LEU A 149 34.87 14.27 -12.55
C LEU A 149 34.14 13.04 -13.08
N ARG A 150 33.84 13.01 -14.38
CA ARG A 150 33.23 11.84 -15.04
C ARG A 150 34.06 10.57 -14.84
N GLU A 151 35.39 10.69 -14.80
CA GLU A 151 36.34 9.57 -14.67
C GLU A 151 36.33 8.92 -13.29
N ILE A 152 35.95 9.68 -12.26
CA ILE A 152 35.92 9.21 -10.85
C ILE A 152 34.51 8.99 -10.30
N ALA A 153 33.49 9.19 -11.14
CA ALA A 153 32.11 8.97 -10.75
C ALA A 153 31.80 7.47 -10.60
N ASP A 154 31.09 7.11 -9.55
CA ASP A 154 30.60 5.75 -9.35
C ASP A 154 29.52 5.40 -10.39
N ARG A 155 28.78 6.41 -10.84
CA ARG A 155 27.77 6.28 -11.90
C ARG A 155 27.78 7.48 -12.83
N VAL A 156 27.81 7.20 -14.12
CA VAL A 156 27.59 8.20 -15.17
C VAL A 156 26.20 7.93 -15.77
N VAL A 157 25.36 8.96 -15.85
CA VAL A 157 23.99 8.86 -16.39
C VAL A 157 23.80 9.87 -17.51
N ASP A 158 23.37 9.40 -18.68
CA ASP A 158 23.05 10.26 -19.82
C ASP A 158 21.60 10.78 -19.69
N ALA A 159 21.47 12.09 -19.59
CA ALA A 159 20.18 12.80 -19.51
C ALA A 159 19.72 13.38 -20.85
N SER A 160 20.36 13.04 -21.98
CA SER A 160 20.01 13.58 -23.29
C SER A 160 18.62 13.18 -23.75
N ARG A 161 18.26 11.91 -23.50
CA ARG A 161 17.02 11.28 -23.99
C ARG A 161 16.18 10.67 -22.87
N CYS A 162 16.42 11.07 -21.64
CA CYS A 162 15.72 10.53 -20.47
C CYS A 162 14.92 11.61 -19.75
N GLU A 163 13.73 11.26 -19.31
CA GLU A 163 12.97 12.06 -18.36
C GLU A 163 13.66 12.07 -16.99
N PRO A 164 13.45 13.11 -16.17
CA PRO A 164 14.12 13.24 -14.87
C PRO A 164 13.98 12.03 -13.94
N ASP A 165 12.80 11.39 -13.94
CA ASP A 165 12.55 10.17 -13.17
C ASP A 165 13.42 9.00 -13.62
N SER A 166 13.64 8.86 -14.92
CA SER A 166 14.51 7.82 -15.50
C SER A 166 15.98 8.06 -15.16
N VAL A 167 16.41 9.32 -15.18
CA VAL A 167 17.75 9.72 -14.74
C VAL A 167 17.95 9.37 -13.26
N ALA A 168 16.96 9.69 -12.41
CA ALA A 168 17.02 9.37 -10.99
C ALA A 168 17.08 7.85 -10.75
N ALA A 169 16.24 7.07 -11.42
CA ALA A 169 16.24 5.62 -11.29
C ALA A 169 17.59 4.99 -11.66
N GLN A 170 18.23 5.44 -12.75
CA GLN A 170 19.56 4.98 -13.14
C GLN A 170 20.65 5.40 -12.15
N ALA A 171 20.59 6.62 -11.65
CA ALA A 171 21.61 7.18 -10.77
C ALA A 171 21.70 6.47 -9.42
N VAL A 172 20.54 6.11 -8.85
CA VAL A 172 20.47 5.49 -7.52
C VAL A 172 20.28 3.98 -7.55
N ALA A 173 20.29 3.36 -8.73
CA ALA A 173 20.18 1.91 -8.88
C ALA A 173 21.31 1.21 -8.11
N GLY A 174 20.95 0.26 -7.25
CA GLY A 174 21.90 -0.49 -6.44
C GLY A 174 22.22 0.11 -5.06
N LEU A 175 21.73 1.31 -4.73
CA LEU A 175 21.97 1.95 -3.44
C LEU A 175 21.01 1.49 -2.30
N GLY A 176 20.10 0.57 -2.58
CA GLY A 176 19.10 0.10 -1.60
C GLY A 176 17.95 1.07 -1.36
N LEU A 177 17.87 2.17 -2.11
CA LEU A 177 16.72 3.09 -2.08
C LEU A 177 15.48 2.47 -2.72
N PHE A 178 15.68 1.62 -3.73
CA PHE A 178 14.66 0.71 -4.25
C PHE A 178 14.95 -0.71 -3.76
N PRO A 179 13.92 -1.54 -3.56
CA PRO A 179 14.14 -2.91 -3.07
C PRO A 179 14.98 -3.70 -4.08
N LEU A 180 16.16 -4.15 -3.64
CA LEU A 180 17.11 -4.92 -4.47
C LEU A 180 16.70 -6.37 -4.65
N THR A 181 15.97 -6.92 -3.68
CA THR A 181 15.49 -8.29 -3.65
C THR A 181 13.99 -8.34 -3.45
N ILE A 182 13.34 -9.39 -3.95
CA ILE A 182 11.92 -9.63 -3.69
C ILE A 182 11.82 -10.49 -2.43
N GLU A 183 11.60 -9.85 -1.29
CA GLU A 183 11.34 -10.54 -0.03
C GLU A 183 9.83 -10.68 0.20
N PRO A 184 9.37 -11.84 0.72
CA PRO A 184 7.97 -12.05 1.04
C PRO A 184 7.62 -11.36 2.37
N LEU A 185 7.12 -10.13 2.29
CA LEU A 185 6.81 -9.25 3.42
C LEU A 185 5.31 -8.94 3.56
N VAL A 186 4.47 -9.50 2.70
CA VAL A 186 3.03 -9.18 2.64
C VAL A 186 2.21 -10.38 3.09
N ASP A 187 1.33 -10.17 4.06
CA ASP A 187 0.30 -11.12 4.45
C ASP A 187 -1.06 -10.61 3.98
N VAL A 188 -1.89 -11.52 3.46
CA VAL A 188 -3.22 -11.19 2.94
C VAL A 188 -4.28 -11.94 3.73
N ALA A 189 -5.30 -11.23 4.23
CA ALA A 189 -6.49 -11.83 4.81
C ALA A 189 -7.62 -11.89 3.78
N VAL A 190 -8.16 -13.09 3.52
CA VAL A 190 -9.29 -13.32 2.60
C VAL A 190 -10.42 -14.09 3.27
N GLY A 191 -11.65 -13.95 2.75
CA GLY A 191 -12.77 -14.77 3.19
C GLY A 191 -12.85 -16.08 2.40
N GLY A 192 -13.03 -17.20 3.08
CA GLY A 192 -13.11 -18.52 2.45
C GLY A 192 -14.51 -18.92 1.95
N GLN A 193 -15.54 -18.09 2.16
CA GLN A 193 -16.95 -18.42 1.89
C GLN A 193 -17.65 -17.28 1.14
N PHE A 194 -18.76 -16.75 1.64
CA PHE A 194 -19.56 -15.70 0.99
C PHE A 194 -19.39 -14.31 1.62
N GLY A 195 -18.35 -14.06 2.38
CA GLY A 195 -18.17 -12.86 3.18
C GLY A 195 -18.77 -13.00 4.60
N SER A 196 -18.55 -11.97 5.40
CA SER A 196 -18.96 -11.95 6.82
C SER A 196 -18.37 -13.07 7.68
N GLU A 197 -17.22 -13.60 7.32
CA GLU A 197 -16.49 -14.62 8.09
C GLU A 197 -15.83 -14.07 9.36
N GLY A 198 -15.96 -12.78 9.69
CA GLY A 198 -15.31 -12.19 10.86
C GLY A 198 -13.90 -11.63 10.56
N LYS A 199 -13.58 -11.35 9.29
CA LYS A 199 -12.27 -10.80 8.88
C LYS A 199 -11.84 -9.59 9.70
N GLY A 200 -12.75 -8.65 9.96
CA GLY A 200 -12.41 -7.44 10.73
C GLY A 200 -11.88 -7.72 12.13
N HIS A 201 -12.40 -8.73 12.82
CA HIS A 201 -11.89 -9.16 14.12
C HIS A 201 -10.48 -9.74 14.02
N VAL A 202 -10.27 -10.65 13.06
CA VAL A 202 -8.95 -11.25 12.80
C VAL A 202 -7.94 -10.19 12.37
N CYS A 203 -8.31 -9.27 11.47
CA CYS A 203 -7.43 -8.21 10.99
C CYS A 203 -7.04 -7.24 12.12
N SER A 204 -7.99 -6.85 12.98
CA SER A 204 -7.69 -5.99 14.11
C SER A 204 -6.76 -6.68 15.14
N TYR A 205 -6.95 -7.98 15.37
CA TYR A 205 -6.09 -8.77 16.23
C TYR A 205 -4.64 -8.85 15.72
N LEU A 206 -4.48 -9.04 14.42
CA LEU A 206 -3.17 -9.19 13.78
C LEU A 206 -2.43 -7.87 13.58
N ALA A 207 -3.13 -6.74 13.56
CA ALA A 207 -2.62 -5.45 13.11
C ALA A 207 -1.33 -4.98 13.80
N SER A 208 -1.16 -5.28 15.10
CA SER A 208 0.05 -4.87 15.87
C SER A 208 1.35 -5.49 15.37
N GLY A 209 1.28 -6.55 14.55
CA GLY A 209 2.45 -7.22 13.98
C GLY A 209 2.93 -6.64 12.65
N TYR A 210 2.36 -5.52 12.18
CA TYR A 210 2.64 -4.97 10.85
C TYR A 210 2.93 -3.47 10.91
N ASP A 211 3.80 -3.04 10.01
CA ASP A 211 4.17 -1.63 9.87
C ASP A 211 3.21 -0.86 8.97
N MET A 212 2.47 -1.57 8.11
CA MET A 212 1.54 -0.97 7.15
C MET A 212 0.29 -1.83 7.01
N LEU A 213 -0.88 -1.18 7.02
CA LEU A 213 -2.18 -1.80 6.82
C LEU A 213 -2.80 -1.29 5.52
N VAL A 214 -3.15 -2.22 4.65
CA VAL A 214 -3.67 -1.91 3.31
C VAL A 214 -5.10 -2.43 3.16
N ARG A 215 -5.97 -1.65 2.54
CA ARG A 215 -7.30 -2.09 2.15
C ARG A 215 -7.58 -1.80 0.69
N VAL A 216 -8.25 -2.74 0.05
CA VAL A 216 -8.79 -2.63 -1.30
C VAL A 216 -10.27 -3.02 -1.25
N GLY A 217 -11.09 -2.44 -2.08
CA GLY A 217 -12.53 -2.71 -2.09
C GLY A 217 -13.37 -1.47 -1.88
N GLY A 218 -14.64 -1.64 -1.53
CA GLY A 218 -15.59 -0.54 -1.45
C GLY A 218 -16.50 -0.62 -0.22
N PRO A 219 -17.45 0.34 -0.07
CA PRO A 219 -18.33 0.47 1.08
C PRO A 219 -19.38 -0.64 1.19
N ASN A 220 -19.46 -1.57 0.25
CA ASN A 220 -20.34 -2.74 0.28
C ASN A 220 -19.92 -3.82 1.30
N ALA A 221 -18.72 -3.70 1.90
CA ALA A 221 -18.20 -4.62 2.90
C ALA A 221 -17.80 -3.89 4.19
N GLY A 222 -18.75 -3.81 5.13
CA GLY A 222 -18.45 -3.29 6.47
C GLY A 222 -17.86 -4.38 7.37
N HIS A 223 -16.77 -4.07 8.06
CA HIS A 223 -16.07 -4.95 8.97
C HIS A 223 -16.18 -4.45 10.42
N TRP A 224 -16.50 -5.35 11.33
CA TRP A 224 -16.45 -5.08 12.76
C TRP A 224 -15.08 -5.53 13.31
N ALA A 225 -14.41 -4.64 14.00
CA ALA A 225 -13.22 -4.89 14.82
C ALA A 225 -13.62 -4.94 16.30
N ALA A 226 -12.90 -5.71 17.12
CA ALA A 226 -13.10 -5.78 18.54
C ALA A 226 -11.94 -5.18 19.35
N ILE A 227 -10.91 -4.69 18.68
CA ILE A 227 -9.69 -4.18 19.30
C ILE A 227 -9.41 -2.75 18.79
N PRO A 228 -9.14 -1.79 19.69
CA PRO A 228 -9.18 -1.86 21.16
C PRO A 228 -10.60 -1.94 21.72
N GLU A 229 -11.61 -1.66 20.93
CA GLU A 229 -13.03 -1.67 21.25
C GLU A 229 -13.87 -2.08 20.04
N LYS A 230 -15.17 -2.27 20.21
CA LYS A 230 -16.10 -2.63 19.12
C LYS A 230 -16.29 -1.44 18.16
N ILE A 231 -15.55 -1.46 17.06
CA ILE A 231 -15.58 -0.42 16.03
C ILE A 231 -15.99 -1.03 14.69
N LYS A 232 -16.81 -0.29 13.93
CA LYS A 232 -17.17 -0.63 12.57
C LYS A 232 -16.31 0.17 11.58
N PHE A 233 -15.58 -0.52 10.72
CA PHE A 233 -14.87 0.05 9.58
C PHE A 233 -15.61 -0.30 8.29
N ILE A 234 -15.72 0.67 7.39
CA ILE A 234 -16.38 0.48 6.08
C ILE A 234 -15.36 0.55 4.95
N GLN A 235 -14.49 1.53 4.95
CA GLN A 235 -13.52 1.78 3.89
C GLN A 235 -12.07 1.79 4.39
N LEU A 236 -11.82 2.09 5.66
CA LEU A 236 -10.50 1.95 6.27
C LEU A 236 -10.20 0.50 6.69
N PRO A 237 -8.92 0.09 6.77
CA PRO A 237 -8.52 -1.21 7.33
C PRO A 237 -9.02 -1.38 8.76
N SER A 238 -9.48 -2.59 9.10
CA SER A 238 -10.04 -2.89 10.44
C SER A 238 -9.02 -2.76 11.57
N GLY A 239 -7.73 -2.86 11.25
CA GLY A 239 -6.63 -2.70 12.21
C GLY A 239 -6.25 -1.25 12.51
N THR A 240 -6.86 -0.26 11.86
CA THR A 240 -6.48 1.17 11.96
C THR A 240 -6.46 1.70 13.40
N ALA A 241 -7.41 1.28 14.22
CA ALA A 241 -7.47 1.67 15.65
C ALA A 241 -6.60 0.77 16.53
N ALA A 242 -6.44 -0.50 16.16
CA ALA A 242 -5.65 -1.47 16.93
C ALA A 242 -4.13 -1.22 16.83
N ASN A 243 -3.68 -0.60 15.74
CA ASN A 243 -2.28 -0.22 15.56
C ASN A 243 -2.15 1.26 15.14
N PRO A 244 -2.03 2.19 16.09
CA PRO A 244 -1.90 3.62 15.80
C PRO A 244 -0.59 4.00 15.10
N ASN A 245 0.43 3.14 15.13
CA ASN A 245 1.74 3.42 14.56
C ASN A 245 1.90 2.91 13.11
N ALA A 246 0.97 2.09 12.63
CA ALA A 246 1.03 1.58 11.25
C ALA A 246 0.62 2.66 10.25
N ASP A 247 1.34 2.69 9.12
CA ASP A 247 0.93 3.43 7.93
C ASP A 247 -0.36 2.81 7.36
N ILE A 248 -1.28 3.65 6.92
CA ILE A 248 -2.55 3.21 6.32
C ILE A 248 -2.52 3.50 4.83
N VAL A 249 -2.84 2.49 4.00
CA VAL A 249 -2.88 2.66 2.54
C VAL A 249 -4.20 2.17 1.97
N ILE A 250 -4.84 3.01 1.18
CA ILE A 250 -5.98 2.63 0.33
C ILE A 250 -5.45 2.39 -1.08
N GLY A 251 -5.57 1.15 -1.57
CA GLY A 251 -5.00 0.74 -2.85
C GLY A 251 -5.76 1.24 -4.07
N ALA A 252 -5.14 1.18 -5.25
CA ALA A 252 -5.66 1.68 -6.54
C ALA A 252 -6.98 1.03 -6.98
N GLY A 253 -7.21 -0.23 -6.61
CA GLY A 253 -8.46 -0.96 -6.89
C GLY A 253 -9.62 -0.61 -5.96
N ALA A 254 -9.45 0.30 -4.99
CA ALA A 254 -10.52 0.73 -4.11
C ALA A 254 -11.57 1.58 -4.84
N THR A 255 -12.83 1.44 -4.37
CA THR A 255 -13.94 2.33 -4.72
C THR A 255 -14.42 3.03 -3.46
N LEU A 256 -14.46 4.36 -3.47
CA LEU A 256 -14.67 5.17 -2.27
C LEU A 256 -15.97 5.97 -2.36
N TYR A 257 -16.83 5.85 -1.35
CA TYR A 257 -17.94 6.77 -1.15
C TYR A 257 -17.48 7.91 -0.26
N LEU A 258 -17.25 9.06 -0.86
CA LEU A 258 -16.54 10.19 -0.26
C LEU A 258 -17.12 10.64 1.09
N PRO A 259 -18.45 10.87 1.26
CA PRO A 259 -18.99 11.33 2.55
C PRO A 259 -18.69 10.38 3.71
N GLN A 260 -18.82 9.07 3.48
CA GLN A 260 -18.53 8.04 4.50
C GLN A 260 -17.03 7.94 4.77
N PHE A 261 -16.20 8.09 3.74
CA PHE A 261 -14.76 7.97 3.88
C PHE A 261 -14.16 9.16 4.63
N LEU A 262 -14.58 10.38 4.32
CA LEU A 262 -14.18 11.58 5.06
C LEU A 262 -14.59 11.50 6.54
N LYS A 263 -15.78 10.95 6.81
CA LYS A 263 -16.21 10.71 8.19
C LYS A 263 -15.29 9.72 8.92
N GLU A 264 -14.88 8.63 8.28
CA GLU A 264 -13.95 7.66 8.89
C GLU A 264 -12.56 8.28 9.13
N ILE A 265 -12.05 9.11 8.20
CA ILE A 265 -10.79 9.87 8.38
C ILE A 265 -10.89 10.78 9.60
N TYR A 266 -11.97 11.55 9.70
CA TYR A 266 -12.21 12.46 10.82
C TYR A 266 -12.35 11.71 12.15
N ASP A 267 -13.22 10.69 12.21
CA ASP A 267 -13.47 9.91 13.43
C ASP A 267 -12.20 9.20 13.94
N ARG A 268 -11.27 8.87 13.06
CA ARG A 268 -9.98 8.21 13.39
C ARG A 268 -8.82 9.19 13.47
N GLN A 269 -9.04 10.49 13.29
CA GLN A 269 -8.03 11.56 13.35
C GLN A 269 -6.80 11.24 12.48
N LEU A 270 -7.05 10.71 11.26
CA LEU A 270 -5.98 10.34 10.34
C LEU A 270 -5.39 11.60 9.68
N THR A 271 -4.06 11.66 9.67
CA THR A 271 -3.30 12.74 9.03
C THR A 271 -2.66 12.27 7.73
N PRO A 272 -2.23 13.19 6.85
CA PRO A 272 -1.54 12.85 5.59
C PRO A 272 -0.23 12.07 5.78
N GLU A 273 0.40 12.18 6.95
CA GLU A 273 1.62 11.41 7.27
C GLU A 273 1.30 9.93 7.48
N ARG A 274 0.10 9.64 7.99
CA ARG A 274 -0.31 8.27 8.32
C ARG A 274 -1.18 7.62 7.27
N LEU A 275 -1.99 8.38 6.53
CA LEU A 275 -2.91 7.86 5.50
C LEU A 275 -2.42 8.22 4.10
N THR A 276 -2.32 7.23 3.26
CA THR A 276 -2.12 7.37 1.81
C THR A 276 -3.30 6.77 1.06
N ILE A 277 -3.81 7.53 0.10
CA ILE A 277 -4.87 7.09 -0.82
C ILE A 277 -4.27 7.06 -2.21
N ASP A 278 -4.37 5.92 -2.90
CA ASP A 278 -3.87 5.86 -4.27
C ASP A 278 -4.62 6.83 -5.18
N SER A 279 -3.87 7.52 -6.01
CA SER A 279 -4.38 8.53 -6.94
C SER A 279 -5.45 8.02 -7.89
N GLN A 280 -5.47 6.70 -8.15
CA GLN A 280 -6.39 6.03 -9.07
C GLN A 280 -7.60 5.38 -8.37
N ALA A 281 -7.72 5.45 -7.04
CA ALA A 281 -8.90 4.96 -6.33
C ALA A 281 -10.17 5.66 -6.89
N MET A 282 -11.19 4.85 -7.20
CA MET A 282 -12.41 5.34 -7.86
C MET A 282 -13.36 5.98 -6.84
N ILE A 283 -13.93 7.14 -7.17
CA ILE A 283 -14.96 7.78 -6.36
C ILE A 283 -16.35 7.34 -6.86
N ILE A 284 -17.14 6.84 -5.94
CA ILE A 284 -18.55 6.48 -6.17
C ILE A 284 -19.38 7.75 -6.26
N ASP A 285 -20.16 7.87 -7.33
CA ASP A 285 -21.12 8.93 -7.54
C ASP A 285 -22.52 8.51 -7.04
N ASP A 286 -23.39 9.48 -6.75
CA ASP A 286 -24.77 9.19 -6.38
C ASP A 286 -25.55 8.50 -7.51
N ALA A 287 -25.19 8.76 -8.76
CA ALA A 287 -25.74 8.05 -9.91
C ALA A 287 -25.40 6.55 -9.90
N ASP A 288 -24.20 6.16 -9.46
CA ASP A 288 -23.81 4.75 -9.29
C ASP A 288 -24.69 4.06 -8.24
N ARG A 289 -24.94 4.74 -7.14
CA ARG A 289 -25.79 4.25 -6.05
C ARG A 289 -27.25 4.14 -6.48
N LEU A 290 -27.75 5.14 -7.21
CA LEU A 290 -29.11 5.13 -7.76
C LEU A 290 -29.28 3.99 -8.77
N TYR A 291 -28.32 3.76 -9.64
CA TYR A 291 -28.34 2.63 -10.57
C TYR A 291 -28.45 1.28 -9.84
N GLU A 292 -27.64 1.06 -8.82
CA GLU A 292 -27.74 -0.16 -8.00
C GLU A 292 -29.00 -0.22 -7.14
N ALA A 293 -29.56 0.90 -6.70
CA ALA A 293 -30.82 0.94 -5.98
C ALA A 293 -32.00 0.43 -6.84
N ILE A 294 -31.97 0.75 -8.13
CA ILE A 294 -33.03 0.35 -9.09
C ILE A 294 -32.83 -1.10 -9.58
N ARG A 295 -31.58 -1.52 -9.82
CA ARG A 295 -31.27 -2.78 -10.50
C ARG A 295 -30.72 -3.87 -9.58
N GLY A 296 -30.21 -3.50 -8.42
CA GLY A 296 -29.46 -4.40 -7.54
C GLY A 296 -30.27 -5.48 -6.85
N ASP A 297 -31.60 -5.37 -6.78
CA ASP A 297 -32.46 -6.38 -6.15
C ASP A 297 -32.38 -7.73 -6.86
N ALA A 298 -32.15 -7.75 -8.17
CA ALA A 298 -32.04 -8.98 -8.96
C ALA A 298 -30.89 -9.90 -8.51
N ILE A 299 -29.83 -9.32 -7.92
CA ILE A 299 -28.62 -10.04 -7.48
C ILE A 299 -28.34 -9.91 -5.98
N GLY A 300 -29.29 -9.35 -5.21
CA GLY A 300 -29.10 -9.11 -3.77
C GLY A 300 -27.97 -8.13 -3.47
N SER A 301 -27.77 -7.09 -4.30
CA SER A 301 -26.77 -6.04 -4.09
C SER A 301 -26.98 -5.30 -2.78
N THR A 302 -25.91 -4.86 -2.15
CA THR A 302 -25.92 -3.94 -1.00
C THR A 302 -26.27 -2.50 -1.37
N LYS A 303 -26.42 -2.21 -2.67
CA LYS A 303 -26.81 -0.90 -3.25
C LYS A 303 -25.86 0.25 -2.85
N GLN A 304 -24.58 -0.06 -2.73
CA GLN A 304 -23.57 0.94 -2.37
C GLN A 304 -22.89 1.60 -3.58
N GLY A 305 -23.27 1.22 -4.82
CA GLY A 305 -22.74 1.80 -6.05
C GLY A 305 -21.36 1.27 -6.49
N VAL A 306 -20.83 0.25 -5.82
CA VAL A 306 -19.46 -0.25 -6.08
C VAL A 306 -19.34 -0.85 -7.48
N GLY A 307 -20.30 -1.68 -7.87
CA GLY A 307 -20.32 -2.32 -9.20
C GLY A 307 -20.49 -1.32 -10.33
N ALA A 308 -21.44 -0.39 -10.17
CA ALA A 308 -21.70 0.66 -11.14
C ALA A 308 -20.47 1.59 -11.31
N ALA A 309 -19.83 2.01 -10.20
CA ALA A 309 -18.62 2.82 -10.25
C ALA A 309 -17.45 2.08 -10.93
N THR A 310 -17.28 0.78 -10.66
CA THR A 310 -16.25 -0.04 -11.32
C THR A 310 -16.49 -0.12 -12.83
N ALA A 311 -17.74 -0.38 -13.26
CA ALA A 311 -18.11 -0.38 -14.67
C ALA A 311 -17.88 1.00 -15.31
N ARG A 312 -18.24 2.08 -14.62
CA ARG A 312 -18.03 3.45 -15.07
C ARG A 312 -16.54 3.77 -15.23
N LYS A 313 -15.68 3.33 -14.32
CA LYS A 313 -14.21 3.48 -14.46
C LYS A 313 -13.70 2.80 -15.74
N ILE A 314 -14.22 1.62 -16.06
CA ILE A 314 -13.83 0.87 -17.26
C ILE A 314 -14.35 1.55 -18.55
N LEU A 315 -15.64 1.87 -18.60
CA LEU A 315 -16.29 2.44 -19.77
C LEU A 315 -15.94 3.91 -19.98
N GLY A 316 -15.66 4.65 -18.93
CA GLY A 316 -15.29 6.07 -18.99
C GLY A 316 -13.93 6.36 -19.61
N ARG A 317 -13.21 5.33 -20.09
CA ARG A 317 -12.00 5.49 -20.92
C ARG A 317 -12.35 5.89 -22.36
N PHE A 318 -13.59 5.70 -22.78
CA PHE A 318 -14.06 6.09 -24.11
C PHE A 318 -14.55 7.55 -24.10
N ASP A 319 -14.38 8.24 -25.23
CA ASP A 319 -14.90 9.57 -25.46
C ASP A 319 -15.81 9.53 -26.72
N PRO A 320 -17.11 9.84 -26.62
CA PRO A 320 -17.85 10.17 -25.40
C PRO A 320 -18.01 8.97 -24.44
N ASN A 321 -18.05 9.26 -23.15
CA ASN A 321 -18.34 8.25 -22.13
C ASN A 321 -19.76 7.68 -22.29
N PRO A 322 -19.95 6.38 -22.57
CA PRO A 322 -21.26 5.80 -22.84
C PRO A 322 -22.23 5.83 -21.65
N LEU A 323 -21.75 6.04 -20.42
CA LEU A 323 -22.58 6.17 -19.22
C LEU A 323 -22.99 7.60 -18.90
N GLY A 324 -22.48 8.60 -19.63
CA GLY A 324 -22.83 10.01 -19.46
C GLY A 324 -22.39 10.66 -18.15
N VAL A 325 -21.81 9.89 -17.20
CA VAL A 325 -21.30 10.39 -15.92
C VAL A 325 -19.77 10.34 -15.94
N PRO A 326 -19.08 11.46 -15.71
CA PRO A 326 -17.62 11.50 -15.74
C PRO A 326 -16.99 10.56 -14.71
N VAL A 327 -15.83 9.98 -15.05
CA VAL A 327 -15.00 9.27 -14.08
C VAL A 327 -14.36 10.29 -13.14
N ARG A 328 -14.45 10.05 -11.85
CA ARG A 328 -13.80 10.84 -10.80
C ARG A 328 -12.93 9.91 -9.97
N LEU A 329 -11.65 10.21 -9.89
CA LEU A 329 -10.65 9.47 -9.13
C LEU A 329 -10.28 10.25 -7.87
N ALA A 330 -9.58 9.61 -6.93
CA ALA A 330 -9.16 10.27 -5.69
C ALA A 330 -8.31 11.53 -5.95
N ARG A 331 -7.47 11.53 -7.01
CA ARG A 331 -6.68 12.70 -7.43
C ARG A 331 -7.50 13.90 -7.87
N ASP A 332 -8.77 13.70 -8.21
CA ASP A 332 -9.67 14.75 -8.71
C ASP A 332 -10.52 15.35 -7.58
N VAL A 333 -10.23 14.98 -6.31
CA VAL A 333 -10.99 15.36 -5.12
C VAL A 333 -10.17 16.31 -4.25
N GLU A 334 -10.60 17.56 -4.12
CA GLU A 334 -9.89 18.60 -3.37
C GLU A 334 -9.72 18.23 -1.89
N GLU A 335 -10.76 17.64 -1.28
CA GLU A 335 -10.75 17.23 0.13
C GLU A 335 -9.75 16.12 0.44
N LEU A 336 -9.28 15.39 -0.59
CA LEU A 336 -8.33 14.29 -0.45
C LEU A 336 -6.91 14.65 -0.89
N LYS A 337 -6.67 15.83 -1.44
CA LYS A 337 -5.41 16.20 -2.11
C LYS A 337 -4.14 15.92 -1.28
N ASP A 338 -4.20 16.21 0.02
CA ASP A 338 -3.04 16.03 0.92
C ASP A 338 -2.75 14.56 1.24
N PHE A 339 -3.74 13.68 1.08
CA PHE A 339 -3.65 12.24 1.31
C PHE A 339 -3.29 11.46 0.03
N VAL A 340 -3.44 12.08 -1.14
CA VAL A 340 -3.32 11.38 -2.42
C VAL A 340 -1.86 11.26 -2.85
N ARG A 341 -1.41 10.01 -3.03
CA ARG A 341 -0.08 9.64 -3.53
C ARG A 341 -0.16 8.32 -4.30
N PRO A 342 0.78 8.00 -5.19
CA PRO A 342 0.88 6.66 -5.75
C PRO A 342 1.20 5.64 -4.64
N ALA A 343 0.31 4.68 -4.41
CA ALA A 343 0.52 3.65 -3.37
C ALA A 343 1.77 2.80 -3.63
N ILE A 344 2.12 2.59 -4.89
CA ILE A 344 3.32 1.84 -5.27
C ILE A 344 4.60 2.46 -4.68
N SER A 345 4.71 3.78 -4.63
CA SER A 345 5.89 4.45 -4.03
C SER A 345 5.98 4.20 -2.53
N MET A 346 4.83 4.12 -1.84
CA MET A 346 4.79 3.78 -0.42
C MET A 346 5.20 2.32 -0.17
N PHE A 347 4.76 1.40 -1.04
CA PHE A 347 5.17 0.00 -0.97
C PHE A 347 6.65 -0.18 -1.25
N GLU A 348 7.21 0.49 -2.25
CA GLU A 348 8.66 0.45 -2.55
C GLU A 348 9.49 0.90 -1.35
N MET A 349 9.13 2.03 -0.71
CA MET A 349 9.80 2.51 0.50
C MET A 349 9.67 1.53 1.66
N ALA A 350 8.48 0.94 1.85
CA ALA A 350 8.26 -0.05 2.89
C ALA A 350 9.11 -1.31 2.67
N PHE A 351 9.15 -1.83 1.46
CA PHE A 351 9.96 -3.01 1.10
C PHE A 351 11.46 -2.75 1.23
N ALA A 352 11.94 -1.56 0.81
CA ALA A 352 13.34 -1.19 0.98
C ALA A 352 13.78 -1.16 2.46
N LYS A 353 12.83 -0.89 3.37
CA LYS A 353 13.04 -0.88 4.83
C LYS A 353 12.70 -2.21 5.51
N GLY A 354 12.36 -3.25 4.76
CA GLY A 354 11.97 -4.55 5.30
C GLY A 354 10.66 -4.54 6.11
N LYS A 355 9.78 -3.54 5.90
CA LYS A 355 8.52 -3.38 6.61
C LYS A 355 7.52 -4.47 6.24
N LYS A 356 6.82 -4.99 7.24
CA LYS A 356 5.74 -5.96 7.06
C LYS A 356 4.43 -5.27 6.71
N ILE A 357 3.74 -5.77 5.69
CA ILE A 357 2.49 -5.22 5.17
C ILE A 357 1.35 -6.23 5.39
N PHE A 358 0.21 -5.73 5.87
CA PHE A 358 -1.01 -6.52 5.99
C PHE A 358 -2.09 -6.00 5.05
N LEU A 359 -2.50 -6.83 4.09
CA LEU A 359 -3.54 -6.51 3.11
C LEU A 359 -4.85 -7.16 3.51
N GLU A 360 -5.84 -6.34 3.83
CA GLU A 360 -7.19 -6.76 4.18
C GLU A 360 -8.08 -6.85 2.95
N GLY A 361 -8.43 -8.09 2.57
CA GLY A 361 -9.42 -8.38 1.55
C GLY A 361 -10.86 -8.13 2.04
N THR A 362 -11.77 -7.98 1.11
CA THR A 362 -13.21 -7.80 1.37
C THR A 362 -14.01 -8.94 0.78
N GLN A 363 -15.21 -9.18 1.32
CA GLN A 363 -16.12 -10.24 0.88
C GLN A 363 -15.53 -11.65 1.08
N GLY A 364 -15.93 -12.63 0.29
CA GLY A 364 -15.44 -13.99 0.38
C GLY A 364 -15.19 -14.60 -1.00
N THR A 365 -14.44 -15.69 -1.05
CA THR A 365 -13.97 -16.32 -2.28
C THR A 365 -15.08 -16.65 -3.26
N ASP A 366 -16.22 -17.17 -2.79
CA ASP A 366 -17.34 -17.52 -3.66
C ASP A 366 -18.20 -16.34 -4.11
N LEU A 367 -17.80 -15.12 -3.75
CA LEU A 367 -18.34 -13.88 -4.33
C LEU A 367 -17.39 -13.27 -5.40
N SER A 368 -16.26 -13.90 -5.71
CA SER A 368 -15.37 -13.43 -6.76
C SER A 368 -16.09 -13.35 -8.10
N LEU A 369 -15.88 -12.26 -8.83
CA LEU A 369 -16.46 -12.04 -10.16
C LEU A 369 -16.12 -13.16 -11.14
N HIS A 370 -14.90 -13.69 -11.05
CA HIS A 370 -14.38 -14.68 -11.99
C HIS A 370 -14.36 -16.11 -11.44
N HIS A 371 -14.23 -16.26 -10.12
CA HIS A 371 -13.94 -17.54 -9.46
C HIS A 371 -15.02 -17.97 -8.47
N GLY A 372 -16.05 -17.14 -8.28
CA GLY A 372 -17.18 -17.49 -7.43
C GLY A 372 -17.90 -18.73 -7.93
N VAL A 373 -18.31 -19.60 -7.03
CA VAL A 373 -18.97 -20.86 -7.36
C VAL A 373 -20.27 -21.00 -6.59
N CYS A 374 -21.30 -21.47 -7.29
CA CYS A 374 -22.57 -21.89 -6.69
C CYS A 374 -22.55 -23.37 -6.36
N PRO A 375 -23.13 -23.77 -5.21
CA PRO A 375 -23.37 -25.19 -4.95
C PRO A 375 -24.29 -25.78 -6.01
N SER A 376 -23.98 -27.00 -6.46
CA SER A 376 -24.81 -27.74 -7.40
C SER A 376 -26.04 -28.29 -6.68
N GLU A 377 -27.22 -28.17 -7.28
CA GLU A 377 -28.45 -28.75 -6.75
C GLU A 377 -28.44 -30.30 -6.85
N ASN A 378 -27.60 -30.89 -7.70
CA ASN A 378 -27.61 -32.32 -8.01
C ASN A 378 -26.28 -33.04 -7.69
N GLY A 379 -25.39 -32.46 -6.88
CA GLY A 379 -24.09 -33.07 -6.53
C GLY A 379 -23.09 -33.15 -7.70
N LEU A 380 -23.39 -32.54 -8.83
CA LEU A 380 -22.50 -32.39 -9.97
C LEU A 380 -21.54 -31.21 -9.78
N ILE A 381 -20.53 -31.10 -10.63
CA ILE A 381 -19.51 -30.05 -10.57
C ILE A 381 -20.15 -28.67 -10.38
N ALA A 382 -19.74 -27.95 -9.35
CA ALA A 382 -20.20 -26.61 -9.04
C ALA A 382 -19.99 -25.67 -10.24
N GLN A 383 -21.05 -24.98 -10.65
CA GLN A 383 -21.02 -24.00 -11.75
C GLN A 383 -20.60 -22.61 -11.22
N GLY A 384 -20.15 -21.73 -12.11
CA GLY A 384 -19.83 -20.36 -11.78
C GLY A 384 -21.01 -19.62 -11.13
N ALA A 385 -20.75 -18.82 -10.12
CA ALA A 385 -21.77 -18.11 -9.35
C ALA A 385 -22.40 -16.91 -10.06
N TRP A 386 -21.88 -16.50 -11.21
CA TRP A 386 -22.46 -15.39 -11.96
C TRP A 386 -23.95 -15.64 -12.27
N PRO A 387 -24.85 -14.64 -12.09
CA PRO A 387 -24.60 -13.23 -11.78
C PRO A 387 -24.51 -12.89 -10.26
N ASN A 388 -24.64 -13.85 -9.37
CA ASN A 388 -24.69 -13.64 -7.92
C ASN A 388 -23.28 -13.53 -7.29
N VAL A 389 -22.47 -12.66 -7.85
CA VAL A 389 -21.07 -12.36 -7.47
C VAL A 389 -20.92 -10.87 -7.16
N THR A 390 -19.78 -10.47 -6.62
CA THR A 390 -19.42 -9.04 -6.50
C THR A 390 -18.75 -8.53 -7.78
N SER A 391 -18.44 -7.24 -7.85
CA SER A 391 -17.89 -6.57 -9.03
C SER A 391 -16.35 -6.66 -9.16
N ARG A 392 -15.71 -7.52 -8.38
CA ARG A 392 -14.25 -7.66 -8.34
C ARG A 392 -13.82 -9.09 -8.03
N ASP A 393 -12.55 -9.40 -8.27
CA ASP A 393 -11.96 -10.62 -7.74
C ASP A 393 -11.65 -10.47 -6.25
N THR A 394 -12.11 -11.41 -5.44
CA THR A 394 -12.00 -11.40 -3.97
C THR A 394 -10.96 -12.40 -3.45
N THR A 395 -10.20 -13.02 -4.35
CA THR A 395 -9.09 -13.91 -3.99
C THR A 395 -7.87 -13.13 -3.50
N ALA A 396 -6.90 -13.84 -2.92
CA ALA A 396 -5.62 -13.24 -2.52
C ALA A 396 -4.90 -12.60 -3.73
N ALA A 397 -4.94 -13.26 -4.90
CA ALA A 397 -4.36 -12.75 -6.14
C ALA A 397 -5.05 -11.44 -6.58
N GLY A 398 -6.39 -11.40 -6.54
CA GLY A 398 -7.17 -10.20 -6.85
C GLY A 398 -6.87 -9.04 -5.88
N CYS A 399 -6.73 -9.34 -4.59
CA CYS A 399 -6.35 -8.31 -3.60
C CYS A 399 -4.95 -7.74 -3.86
N LEU A 400 -3.97 -8.58 -4.21
CA LEU A 400 -2.61 -8.13 -4.58
C LEU A 400 -2.64 -7.25 -5.83
N ALA A 401 -3.39 -7.65 -6.87
CA ALA A 401 -3.54 -6.90 -8.11
C ALA A 401 -4.17 -5.51 -7.86
N ASP A 402 -5.24 -5.46 -7.05
CA ASP A 402 -5.92 -4.22 -6.69
C ASP A 402 -5.06 -3.28 -5.83
N ALA A 403 -4.15 -3.84 -5.04
CA ALA A 403 -3.19 -3.05 -4.26
C ALA A 403 -1.99 -2.59 -5.09
N GLY A 404 -1.66 -3.27 -6.20
CA GLY A 404 -0.43 -3.04 -6.97
C GLY A 404 0.80 -3.69 -6.33
N ILE A 405 0.62 -4.81 -5.64
CA ILE A 405 1.70 -5.54 -4.96
C ILE A 405 2.09 -6.77 -5.79
N ALA A 406 3.38 -6.94 -6.03
CA ALA A 406 3.91 -8.07 -6.80
C ALA A 406 3.65 -9.41 -6.07
N PRO A 407 3.25 -10.50 -6.78
CA PRO A 407 2.99 -11.81 -6.17
C PRO A 407 4.17 -12.38 -5.37
N GLY A 408 5.41 -12.13 -5.80
CA GLY A 408 6.62 -12.56 -5.08
C GLY A 408 6.81 -11.93 -3.70
N ARG A 409 6.05 -10.88 -3.36
CA ARG A 409 6.02 -10.25 -2.04
C ARG A 409 5.13 -10.99 -1.03
N LEU A 410 4.28 -11.90 -1.51
CA LEU A 410 3.34 -12.64 -0.67
C LEU A 410 4.09 -13.60 0.26
N ARG A 411 3.86 -13.46 1.57
CA ARG A 411 4.40 -14.33 2.62
C ARG A 411 3.34 -15.32 3.12
N LYS A 412 2.16 -14.81 3.47
CA LYS A 412 1.07 -15.60 4.05
C LYS A 412 -0.28 -15.24 3.42
N VAL A 413 -1.11 -16.25 3.26
CA VAL A 413 -2.54 -16.08 2.99
C VAL A 413 -3.32 -16.64 4.17
N ILE A 414 -3.94 -15.73 4.92
CA ILE A 414 -4.77 -16.07 6.07
C ILE A 414 -6.23 -16.13 5.60
N MET A 415 -6.72 -17.35 5.41
CA MET A 415 -8.11 -17.54 4.99
C MET A 415 -9.03 -17.63 6.20
N VAL A 416 -9.95 -16.68 6.30
CA VAL A 416 -10.94 -16.64 7.38
C VAL A 416 -12.16 -17.42 6.96
N THR A 417 -12.59 -18.38 7.79
CA THR A 417 -13.79 -19.18 7.60
C THR A 417 -14.63 -19.23 8.88
N ARG A 418 -15.92 -19.38 8.75
CA ARG A 418 -16.83 -19.51 9.90
C ARG A 418 -17.46 -20.89 9.94
N THR A 419 -17.84 -21.32 11.12
CA THR A 419 -18.43 -22.65 11.38
C THR A 419 -19.74 -22.90 10.65
N TYR A 420 -20.54 -21.87 10.44
CA TYR A 420 -21.76 -21.90 9.64
C TYR A 420 -21.69 -20.78 8.59
N PRO A 421 -21.57 -21.12 7.28
CA PRO A 421 -21.57 -20.11 6.22
C PRO A 421 -22.87 -19.33 6.19
N ILE A 422 -22.77 -18.06 5.86
CA ILE A 422 -23.93 -17.18 5.72
C ILE A 422 -23.94 -16.50 4.37
N ARG A 423 -25.13 -16.15 3.90
CA ARG A 423 -25.30 -15.34 2.71
C ARG A 423 -26.36 -14.26 2.94
N VAL A 424 -26.23 -13.12 2.24
CA VAL A 424 -27.25 -12.06 2.30
C VAL A 424 -28.62 -12.65 1.92
N GLY A 425 -29.68 -12.18 2.55
CA GLY A 425 -31.05 -12.63 2.27
C GLY A 425 -31.51 -12.29 0.86
N GLY A 426 -32.62 -12.88 0.43
CA GLY A 426 -33.25 -12.60 -0.86
C GLY A 426 -32.53 -13.27 -2.05
N THR A 427 -32.34 -12.52 -3.12
CA THR A 427 -31.89 -12.97 -4.44
C THR A 427 -30.37 -13.06 -4.59
N SER A 428 -29.61 -13.04 -3.50
CA SER A 428 -28.13 -13.04 -3.55
C SER A 428 -27.48 -14.36 -4.05
N GLY A 429 -28.29 -15.31 -4.49
CA GLY A 429 -27.85 -16.61 -5.00
C GLY A 429 -28.07 -17.77 -4.02
N PRO A 430 -27.85 -19.01 -4.45
CA PRO A 430 -28.07 -20.21 -3.64
C PRO A 430 -27.04 -20.34 -2.51
N ILE A 431 -27.41 -21.07 -1.47
CA ILE A 431 -26.54 -21.53 -0.39
C ILE A 431 -26.79 -23.03 -0.17
N ALA A 432 -25.73 -23.83 -0.06
CA ALA A 432 -25.86 -25.25 0.13
C ALA A 432 -26.39 -25.59 1.53
N ARG A 433 -27.27 -26.59 1.64
CA ARG A 433 -27.73 -27.15 2.89
C ARG A 433 -28.17 -26.07 3.91
N PRO A 434 -29.21 -25.24 3.57
CA PRO A 434 -29.70 -24.22 4.49
C PRO A 434 -30.11 -24.83 5.84
N THR A 435 -29.84 -24.09 6.92
CA THR A 435 -30.28 -24.44 8.29
C THR A 435 -30.98 -23.25 8.93
N THR A 436 -31.41 -23.38 10.19
CA THR A 436 -32.09 -22.32 10.91
C THR A 436 -31.34 -21.89 12.16
N TYR A 437 -31.57 -20.67 12.63
CA TYR A 437 -30.99 -20.18 13.88
C TYR A 437 -31.41 -21.07 15.06
N LYS A 438 -32.67 -21.54 15.06
CA LYS A 438 -33.16 -22.48 16.06
C LYS A 438 -32.36 -23.79 16.07
N ALA A 439 -32.10 -24.38 14.91
CA ALA A 439 -31.33 -25.64 14.83
C ALA A 439 -29.89 -25.48 15.35
N ILE A 440 -29.27 -24.31 15.14
CA ILE A 440 -27.95 -24.00 15.70
C ILE A 440 -28.06 -23.77 17.20
N SER A 441 -29.07 -23.03 17.67
CA SER A 441 -29.33 -22.81 19.09
C SER A 441 -29.51 -24.13 19.84
N ASP A 442 -30.33 -25.03 19.30
CA ASP A 442 -30.63 -26.35 19.92
C ASP A 442 -29.35 -27.23 20.03
N ARG A 443 -28.40 -27.09 19.10
CA ARG A 443 -27.11 -27.85 19.08
C ARG A 443 -26.04 -27.20 19.94
N SER A 444 -25.87 -25.89 19.82
CA SER A 444 -24.76 -25.17 20.44
C SER A 444 -25.03 -24.70 21.87
N GLY A 445 -26.30 -24.54 22.24
CA GLY A 445 -26.72 -23.91 23.49
C GLY A 445 -26.70 -22.36 23.43
N VAL A 446 -26.30 -21.74 22.32
CA VAL A 446 -26.38 -20.29 22.15
C VAL A 446 -27.83 -19.87 21.96
N PRO A 447 -28.37 -18.87 22.69
CA PRO A 447 -29.74 -18.42 22.53
C PRO A 447 -30.08 -18.01 21.09
N GLU A 448 -31.21 -18.47 20.55
CA GLU A 448 -31.63 -18.16 19.16
C GLU A 448 -31.71 -16.67 18.89
N GLU A 449 -32.17 -15.87 19.85
CA GLU A 449 -32.30 -14.43 19.75
C GLU A 449 -30.91 -13.75 19.57
N GLU A 450 -29.89 -14.29 20.22
CA GLU A 450 -28.52 -13.80 20.09
C GLU A 450 -27.96 -14.11 18.71
N ILE A 451 -28.17 -15.33 18.20
CA ILE A 451 -27.80 -15.70 16.83
C ILE A 451 -28.51 -14.77 15.83
N ALA A 452 -29.83 -14.59 15.95
CA ALA A 452 -30.63 -13.73 15.09
C ALA A 452 -30.21 -12.25 15.17
N GLY A 453 -29.75 -11.79 16.34
CA GLY A 453 -29.21 -10.46 16.56
C GLY A 453 -27.88 -10.25 15.84
N THR A 454 -27.00 -11.26 15.86
CA THR A 454 -25.68 -11.28 15.22
C THR A 454 -25.81 -11.44 13.70
N GLU A 455 -26.70 -12.27 13.22
CA GLU A 455 -26.85 -12.60 11.80
C GLU A 455 -27.74 -11.58 11.05
N LYS A 456 -27.37 -10.31 11.18
CA LYS A 456 -27.91 -9.20 10.38
C LYS A 456 -26.86 -8.61 9.46
N GLY A 457 -27.27 -8.22 8.27
CA GLY A 457 -26.38 -7.58 7.31
C GLY A 457 -25.75 -6.31 7.91
N THR A 458 -24.42 -6.21 7.86
CA THR A 458 -23.70 -5.05 8.42
C THR A 458 -24.14 -3.72 7.78
N ILE A 459 -24.47 -3.74 6.50
CA ILE A 459 -24.93 -2.59 5.72
C ILE A 459 -26.46 -2.63 5.56
N SER A 460 -27.01 -3.72 5.02
CA SER A 460 -28.44 -3.84 4.69
C SER A 460 -29.38 -3.99 5.88
N LYS A 461 -28.85 -4.41 7.06
CA LYS A 461 -29.63 -4.78 8.26
C LYS A 461 -30.61 -5.94 8.08
N ASN A 462 -30.69 -6.53 6.90
CA ASN A 462 -31.56 -7.68 6.61
C ASN A 462 -31.04 -8.96 7.28
N PRO A 463 -31.92 -9.88 7.71
CA PRO A 463 -31.52 -11.21 8.19
C PRO A 463 -30.68 -11.94 7.12
N ARG A 464 -29.67 -12.65 7.56
CA ARG A 464 -28.83 -13.48 6.72
C ARG A 464 -29.40 -14.90 6.65
N ARG A 465 -29.22 -15.53 5.50
CA ARG A 465 -29.43 -16.97 5.37
C ARG A 465 -28.21 -17.70 5.89
N ILE A 466 -28.40 -18.78 6.63
CA ILE A 466 -27.33 -19.56 7.25
C ILE A 466 -27.41 -21.02 6.78
N ALA A 467 -26.30 -21.70 6.70
CA ALA A 467 -26.20 -23.08 6.21
C ALA A 467 -25.24 -23.93 7.04
N GLU A 468 -25.34 -25.23 6.87
CA GLU A 468 -24.35 -26.19 7.36
C GLU A 468 -23.00 -25.94 6.70
N PHE A 469 -21.92 -26.31 7.40
CA PHE A 469 -20.56 -26.15 6.90
C PHE A 469 -20.34 -26.95 5.63
N ASP A 470 -19.79 -26.31 4.59
CA ASP A 470 -19.49 -26.91 3.31
C ASP A 470 -17.99 -27.16 3.19
N TRP A 471 -17.60 -28.42 3.35
CA TRP A 471 -16.20 -28.84 3.33
C TRP A 471 -15.54 -28.65 1.97
N GLU A 472 -16.29 -28.88 0.88
CA GLU A 472 -15.77 -28.70 -0.48
C GLU A 472 -15.59 -27.22 -0.83
N GLN A 473 -16.52 -26.35 -0.37
CA GLN A 473 -16.37 -24.91 -0.49
C GLN A 473 -15.04 -24.44 0.11
N VAL A 474 -14.77 -24.83 1.34
CA VAL A 474 -13.58 -24.39 2.07
C VAL A 474 -12.31 -25.00 1.51
N ARG A 475 -12.34 -26.29 1.08
CA ARG A 475 -11.23 -26.94 0.38
C ARG A 475 -10.86 -26.20 -0.90
N ARG A 476 -11.84 -25.90 -1.73
CA ARG A 476 -11.65 -25.17 -3.01
C ARG A 476 -11.15 -23.76 -2.76
N ALA A 477 -11.74 -23.04 -1.80
CA ALA A 477 -11.31 -21.71 -1.43
C ALA A 477 -9.85 -21.70 -0.95
N ALA A 478 -9.44 -22.66 -0.13
CA ALA A 478 -8.05 -22.79 0.32
C ALA A 478 -7.09 -23.03 -0.85
N SER A 479 -7.45 -23.93 -1.76
CA SER A 479 -6.65 -24.22 -2.96
C SER A 479 -6.52 -23.00 -3.87
N LEU A 480 -7.63 -22.31 -4.16
CA LEU A 480 -7.65 -21.13 -5.04
C LEU A 480 -6.84 -19.95 -4.49
N ASN A 481 -6.87 -19.76 -3.19
CA ASN A 481 -6.15 -18.69 -2.53
C ASN A 481 -4.71 -19.04 -2.17
N GLY A 482 -4.33 -20.32 -2.22
CA GLY A 482 -3.05 -20.78 -1.68
C GLY A 482 -2.95 -20.55 -0.17
N ALA A 483 -4.03 -20.85 0.58
CA ALA A 483 -4.11 -20.58 2.00
C ALA A 483 -2.95 -21.24 2.77
N THR A 484 -2.19 -20.42 3.50
CA THR A 484 -1.08 -20.89 4.35
C THR A 484 -1.50 -21.07 5.79
N ASP A 485 -2.58 -20.39 6.18
CA ASP A 485 -3.12 -20.35 7.53
C ASP A 485 -4.65 -20.18 7.47
N ILE A 486 -5.35 -20.83 8.39
CA ILE A 486 -6.80 -20.69 8.54
C ILE A 486 -7.10 -19.94 9.84
N ALA A 487 -8.03 -18.98 9.76
CA ALA A 487 -8.65 -18.36 10.92
C ALA A 487 -10.11 -18.84 10.99
N ILE A 488 -10.47 -19.57 12.05
CA ILE A 488 -11.83 -20.07 12.26
C ILE A 488 -12.56 -19.12 13.19
N SER A 489 -13.77 -18.71 12.79
CA SER A 489 -14.63 -17.83 13.60
C SER A 489 -15.94 -18.50 13.97
N PHE A 490 -16.62 -17.95 14.96
CA PHE A 490 -17.89 -18.46 15.47
C PHE A 490 -17.80 -19.91 15.98
N SER A 491 -16.72 -20.25 16.71
CA SER A 491 -16.62 -21.58 17.33
C SER A 491 -17.64 -21.79 18.45
N ASP A 492 -18.18 -20.73 19.03
CA ASP A 492 -19.30 -20.74 19.95
C ASP A 492 -20.60 -21.25 19.32
N TYR A 493 -20.77 -21.19 17.99
CA TYR A 493 -21.91 -21.78 17.30
C TYR A 493 -21.83 -23.32 17.19
N ILE A 494 -20.66 -23.91 17.50
CA ILE A 494 -20.55 -25.37 17.72
C ILE A 494 -20.97 -25.70 19.16
N SER A 495 -20.42 -24.97 20.14
CA SER A 495 -20.78 -25.08 21.55
C SER A 495 -20.54 -23.74 22.25
N ILE A 496 -21.53 -23.29 23.02
CA ILE A 496 -21.44 -22.08 23.86
C ILE A 496 -20.30 -22.15 24.88
N GLU A 497 -19.91 -23.36 25.31
CA GLU A 497 -18.82 -23.58 26.25
C GLU A 497 -17.48 -23.04 25.73
N ASN A 498 -17.29 -23.01 24.39
CA ASN A 498 -16.09 -22.48 23.76
C ASN A 498 -15.85 -20.99 24.06
N ARG A 499 -16.87 -20.25 24.49
CA ARG A 499 -16.73 -18.83 24.88
C ARG A 499 -15.77 -18.62 26.04
N ASN A 500 -15.62 -19.63 26.89
CA ASN A 500 -14.74 -19.59 28.05
C ASN A 500 -13.31 -20.09 27.72
N ALA A 501 -13.08 -20.61 26.52
CA ALA A 501 -11.79 -21.14 26.13
C ALA A 501 -10.81 -20.01 25.71
N HIS A 502 -9.64 -20.03 26.31
CA HIS A 502 -8.51 -19.16 25.98
C HIS A 502 -7.34 -19.95 25.36
N ARG A 503 -7.41 -21.27 25.43
CA ARG A 503 -6.43 -22.20 24.86
C ARG A 503 -7.12 -23.29 24.07
N TYR A 504 -6.40 -23.90 23.14
CA TYR A 504 -6.93 -24.94 22.26
C TYR A 504 -7.45 -26.18 23.01
N ASP A 505 -6.76 -26.57 24.07
CA ASP A 505 -7.13 -27.72 24.92
C ASP A 505 -8.40 -27.50 25.75
N GLU A 506 -8.82 -26.26 25.92
CA GLU A 506 -10.05 -25.87 26.62
C GLU A 506 -11.29 -25.89 25.72
N LEU A 507 -11.10 -25.99 24.39
CA LEU A 507 -12.22 -26.15 23.45
C LEU A 507 -12.89 -27.51 23.62
N THR A 508 -14.21 -27.58 23.36
CA THR A 508 -14.93 -28.85 23.38
C THR A 508 -14.34 -29.85 22.38
N GLU A 509 -14.48 -31.13 22.65
CA GLU A 509 -13.97 -32.20 21.78
C GLU A 509 -14.55 -32.11 20.35
N GLU A 510 -15.83 -31.79 20.24
CA GLU A 510 -16.49 -31.59 18.96
C GLU A 510 -15.85 -30.46 18.16
N THR A 511 -15.56 -29.34 18.82
CA THR A 511 -14.89 -28.20 18.17
C THR A 511 -13.46 -28.55 17.74
N ARG A 512 -12.71 -29.27 18.55
CA ARG A 512 -11.35 -29.71 18.19
C ARG A 512 -11.38 -30.65 16.95
N ARG A 513 -12.32 -31.61 16.92
CA ARG A 513 -12.52 -32.50 15.76
C ARG A 513 -12.91 -31.73 14.50
N PHE A 514 -13.75 -30.70 14.64
CA PHE A 514 -14.11 -29.81 13.53
C PHE A 514 -12.87 -29.08 13.01
N ILE A 515 -12.07 -28.48 13.89
CA ILE A 515 -10.83 -27.77 13.53
C ILE A 515 -9.85 -28.70 12.82
N GLU A 516 -9.61 -29.90 13.34
CA GLU A 516 -8.77 -30.93 12.71
C GLU A 516 -9.31 -31.33 11.33
N GLY A 517 -10.61 -31.39 11.17
CA GLY A 517 -11.27 -31.61 9.88
C GLY A 517 -10.94 -30.49 8.89
N VAL A 518 -11.04 -29.23 9.32
CA VAL A 518 -10.70 -28.05 8.50
C VAL A 518 -9.23 -28.08 8.10
N GLU A 519 -8.32 -28.29 9.06
CA GLU A 519 -6.87 -28.40 8.77
C GLU A 519 -6.57 -29.49 7.73
N ARG A 520 -7.21 -30.65 7.84
CA ARG A 520 -7.05 -31.79 6.93
C ARG A 520 -7.56 -31.49 5.53
N VAL A 521 -8.74 -30.85 5.43
CA VAL A 521 -9.38 -30.54 4.15
C VAL A 521 -8.66 -29.40 3.41
N THR A 522 -8.16 -28.42 4.14
CA THR A 522 -7.47 -27.25 3.56
C THR A 522 -5.98 -27.45 3.39
N ASN A 523 -5.40 -28.48 4.01
CA ASN A 523 -3.95 -28.70 4.11
C ASN A 523 -3.20 -27.48 4.69
N ALA A 524 -3.85 -26.72 5.58
CA ALA A 524 -3.30 -25.54 6.22
C ALA A 524 -3.67 -25.54 7.72
N PRO A 525 -2.78 -25.10 8.62
CA PRO A 525 -3.04 -25.06 10.06
C PRO A 525 -4.12 -24.02 10.40
N ALA A 526 -5.01 -24.36 11.35
CA ALA A 526 -5.91 -23.41 11.96
C ALA A 526 -5.13 -22.59 13.01
N SER A 527 -4.52 -21.50 12.55
CA SER A 527 -3.62 -20.67 13.34
C SER A 527 -4.35 -19.74 14.31
N LEU A 528 -5.59 -19.36 14.01
CA LEU A 528 -6.43 -18.48 14.82
C LEU A 528 -7.82 -19.05 14.98
N ILE A 529 -8.34 -19.04 16.21
CA ILE A 529 -9.69 -19.54 16.50
C ILE A 529 -10.41 -18.48 17.33
N SER A 530 -11.47 -17.88 16.76
CA SER A 530 -12.29 -16.93 17.49
C SER A 530 -13.40 -17.65 18.24
N THR A 531 -13.39 -17.50 19.55
CA THR A 531 -14.34 -18.10 20.49
C THR A 531 -15.47 -17.14 20.86
N ARG A 532 -15.20 -15.83 20.78
CA ARG A 532 -16.16 -14.74 20.99
C ARG A 532 -15.69 -13.46 20.32
N PHE A 533 -16.61 -12.51 20.15
CA PHE A 533 -16.27 -11.22 19.52
C PHE A 533 -15.79 -10.20 20.58
N GLU A 534 -14.61 -10.44 21.11
CA GLU A 534 -13.93 -9.61 22.14
C GLU A 534 -12.43 -9.57 21.87
N ALA A 535 -11.73 -8.63 22.51
CA ALA A 535 -10.30 -8.44 22.31
C ALA A 535 -9.45 -9.68 22.65
N ASP A 536 -9.86 -10.42 23.67
CA ASP A 536 -9.24 -11.66 24.15
C ASP A 536 -9.95 -12.94 23.64
N GLY A 537 -10.91 -12.78 22.71
CA GLY A 537 -11.71 -13.87 22.15
C GLY A 537 -11.02 -14.65 21.01
N ILE A 538 -9.71 -14.54 20.84
CA ILE A 538 -8.96 -15.28 19.81
C ILE A 538 -7.89 -16.16 20.47
N ILE A 539 -7.98 -17.45 20.23
CA ILE A 539 -6.93 -18.42 20.56
C ILE A 539 -5.89 -18.37 19.45
N ASP A 540 -4.67 -17.96 19.79
CA ASP A 540 -3.55 -17.81 18.85
C ASP A 540 -2.63 -19.04 18.89
N ARG A 541 -2.65 -19.83 17.81
CA ARG A 541 -1.81 -21.02 17.61
C ARG A 541 -0.69 -20.79 16.57
N ARG A 542 -0.48 -19.56 16.17
CA ARG A 542 0.55 -19.24 15.17
C ARG A 542 1.93 -19.69 15.62
N LYS A 543 2.65 -20.34 14.72
CA LYS A 543 4.09 -20.69 14.90
C LYS A 543 5.02 -19.62 14.33
N TRP A 544 4.45 -18.63 13.64
CA TRP A 544 5.15 -17.48 13.06
C TRP A 544 4.69 -16.19 13.77
N LYS A 545 5.64 -15.35 14.17
CA LYS A 545 5.34 -14.04 14.79
C LYS A 545 6.16 -12.95 14.12
#